data_f40e31673b2cddc5ab521df99c932aab
#
_entry.id   f40e31673b2cddc5ab521df99c932aab
#
_cell.length_a   1.000
_cell.length_b   1.000
_cell.length_c   1.000
_cell.angle_alpha   90.00
_cell.angle_beta   90.00
_cell.angle_gamma   90.00
#
_symmetry.space_group_name_H-M   'P 1'
#
loop_
_entity.id
_entity.type
_entity.pdbx_description
1 polymer ?
#
loop_
_entity_poly.entity_id
_entity_poly.type
_entity_poly.pdbx_seq_one_letter_code
_entity_poly.pdbx_strand_id
1 'polypeptide(L)'
;MIHIVDLPFAKTPQRLADVTFHEKPLRAKQTRFVGRSVLQPVLDLDNFNLKAVIDWIEIVVQLGKVTQFQHVQRKIEDELGQKCFIKAIGAGAGNASQTFSIRLQEPKSVAFVLEVERLLDVSFGMTAATTVNAIEFSVDAYPKIPSDRAREQLLGVMQRTIFSREDLYTNPNARPRLAWDNSSPKYIQPHRMHAYNERHYTAPKLDATMYLGAEADDVMLRLMDKIIDTQNKAEGTAVTLEPEKQRVRIEVTLQGSGLKRIGVATLADMKAMSFTRLQGEFFTFRLFTTPPRNQMLSQTKSGARYEDKINREIFLKAGVAGLLFKEHVRKSWRVNAKPLALLNLKNRGRRLKVLRDGVTAADQLIAYKGLNERVTRALRDLENRERRALKSLGV
;
A
#
# COMPACT_ATOMS: atom_id res chain seq x y z
N MET A 1 10.37 3.91 27.96
CA MET A 1 9.44 2.80 28.21
C MET A 1 9.54 1.82 27.04
N ILE A 2 9.40 0.53 27.33
CA ILE A 2 9.44 -0.55 26.32
C ILE A 2 8.03 -1.09 26.19
N HIS A 3 7.60 -1.31 24.95
CA HIS A 3 6.31 -1.93 24.62
C HIS A 3 6.57 -3.13 23.73
N ILE A 4 6.20 -4.30 24.19
CA ILE A 4 6.22 -5.55 23.38
C ILE A 4 4.82 -5.70 22.78
N VAL A 5 4.75 -5.93 21.50
CA VAL A 5 3.50 -6.05 20.75
C VAL A 5 3.46 -7.39 20.07
N ASP A 6 2.44 -8.17 20.41
CA ASP A 6 2.18 -9.45 19.78
C ASP A 6 1.74 -9.26 18.32
N LEU A 7 2.30 -10.07 17.45
CA LEU A 7 2.01 -10.12 16.03
C LEU A 7 1.29 -11.45 15.73
N PRO A 8 -0.04 -11.44 15.65
CA PRO A 8 -0.81 -12.67 15.48
C PRO A 8 -0.79 -13.16 14.03
N PHE A 9 -1.01 -14.47 13.88
CA PHE A 9 -1.24 -15.15 12.60
C PHE A 9 -2.74 -15.46 12.43
N ALA A 10 -3.20 -15.55 11.19
CA ALA A 10 -4.57 -15.93 10.87
C ALA A 10 -4.76 -17.45 10.80
N LYS A 11 -3.82 -18.15 10.15
CA LYS A 11 -3.87 -19.61 9.93
C LYS A 11 -3.41 -20.40 11.15
N THR A 12 -2.53 -19.84 11.95
CA THR A 12 -1.98 -20.47 13.16
C THR A 12 -2.12 -19.53 14.36
N PRO A 13 -3.34 -19.37 14.92
CA PRO A 13 -3.62 -18.40 15.99
C PRO A 13 -2.79 -18.61 17.28
N GLN A 14 -2.27 -19.82 17.50
CA GLN A 14 -1.40 -20.17 18.63
C GLN A 14 0.02 -19.66 18.44
N ARG A 15 0.45 -19.40 17.20
CA ARG A 15 1.75 -18.82 16.88
C ARG A 15 1.68 -17.32 17.09
N LEU A 16 2.62 -16.79 17.85
CA LEU A 16 2.81 -15.36 18.04
C LEU A 16 4.26 -15.01 17.70
N ALA A 17 4.44 -13.98 16.91
CA ALA A 17 5.70 -13.26 16.83
C ALA A 17 5.56 -11.96 17.63
N ASP A 18 6.65 -11.25 17.83
CA ASP A 18 6.65 -10.01 18.59
C ASP A 18 7.46 -8.92 17.90
N VAL A 19 7.09 -7.69 18.16
CA VAL A 19 7.90 -6.51 17.85
C VAL A 19 7.95 -5.59 19.05
N THR A 20 9.13 -5.06 19.32
CA THR A 20 9.37 -4.15 20.43
C THR A 20 9.38 -2.70 19.95
N PHE A 21 8.72 -1.81 20.68
CA PHE A 21 8.78 -0.36 20.51
C PHE A 21 9.38 0.30 21.74
N HIS A 22 10.33 1.20 21.54
CA HIS A 22 10.89 2.04 22.58
C HIS A 22 10.32 3.46 22.50
N GLU A 23 9.92 4.02 23.64
CA GLU A 23 9.68 5.46 23.74
C GLU A 23 11.00 6.19 23.82
N LYS A 24 11.37 6.90 22.74
CA LYS A 24 12.56 7.74 22.67
C LYS A 24 12.17 9.21 22.70
N PRO A 25 12.86 10.08 23.47
CA PRO A 25 12.63 11.52 23.42
C PRO A 25 12.75 12.06 21.99
N LEU A 26 11.77 12.86 21.58
CA LEU A 26 11.74 13.45 20.26
C LEU A 26 12.45 14.81 20.29
N ARG A 27 13.55 14.94 19.56
CA ARG A 27 14.20 16.23 19.30
C ARG A 27 13.53 16.87 18.10
N ALA A 28 12.56 17.76 18.36
CA ALA A 28 11.79 18.41 17.30
C ALA A 28 11.86 19.92 17.41
N LYS A 29 11.99 20.59 16.25
CA LYS A 29 11.92 22.05 16.15
C LYS A 29 10.48 22.59 16.18
N GLN A 30 9.51 21.76 15.78
CA GLN A 30 8.10 22.16 15.74
C GLN A 30 7.50 22.16 17.14
N THR A 31 6.88 23.26 17.53
CA THR A 31 6.30 23.50 18.87
C THR A 31 5.34 22.37 19.32
N ARG A 32 4.54 21.81 18.38
CA ARG A 32 3.60 20.73 18.69
C ARG A 32 4.25 19.43 19.15
N PHE A 33 5.55 19.25 18.88
CA PHE A 33 6.32 18.06 19.24
C PHE A 33 7.30 18.30 20.40
N VAL A 34 7.38 19.50 20.92
CA VAL A 34 8.29 19.81 22.06
C VAL A 34 7.92 18.95 23.26
N GLY A 35 8.91 18.29 23.84
CA GLY A 35 8.76 17.41 25.02
C GLY A 35 8.07 16.08 24.75
N ARG A 36 7.66 15.78 23.52
CA ARG A 36 7.08 14.48 23.18
C ARG A 36 8.16 13.39 23.02
N SER A 37 7.73 12.16 23.13
CA SER A 37 8.53 10.97 22.77
C SER A 37 7.95 10.33 21.51
N VAL A 38 8.74 9.56 20.80
CA VAL A 38 8.33 8.78 19.63
C VAL A 38 8.37 7.29 19.97
N LEU A 39 7.37 6.53 19.53
CA LEU A 39 7.39 5.07 19.54
C LEU A 39 8.23 4.58 18.37
N GLN A 40 9.49 4.26 18.68
CA GLN A 40 10.49 3.78 17.72
C GLN A 40 10.53 2.26 17.76
N PRO A 41 10.28 1.53 16.64
CA PRO A 41 10.47 0.09 16.61
C PRO A 41 11.93 -0.28 16.80
N VAL A 42 12.18 -1.35 17.54
CA VAL A 42 13.50 -1.96 17.73
C VAL A 42 13.72 -2.93 16.57
N LEU A 43 14.14 -2.38 15.45
CA LEU A 43 14.41 -3.13 14.23
C LEU A 43 15.63 -2.52 13.56
N ASP A 44 16.64 -3.36 13.31
CA ASP A 44 17.80 -2.95 12.52
C ASP A 44 17.47 -3.06 11.03
N LEU A 45 17.20 -1.91 10.42
CA LEU A 45 16.92 -1.82 9.00
C LEU A 45 18.15 -2.11 8.12
N ASP A 46 19.38 -2.09 8.69
CA ASP A 46 20.61 -2.46 7.97
C ASP A 46 20.65 -3.94 7.63
N ASN A 47 19.87 -4.77 8.30
CA ASN A 47 19.73 -6.19 8.01
C ASN A 47 18.86 -6.50 6.78
N PHE A 48 18.38 -5.47 6.06
CA PHE A 48 17.54 -5.66 4.88
C PHE A 48 18.10 -4.96 3.66
N ASN A 49 18.00 -5.64 2.50
CA ASN A 49 18.21 -5.06 1.18
C ASN A 49 16.85 -4.72 0.58
N LEU A 50 16.61 -3.44 0.27
CA LEU A 50 15.38 -3.01 -0.39
C LEU A 50 15.59 -2.88 -1.90
N LYS A 51 14.65 -3.41 -2.67
CA LYS A 51 14.63 -3.33 -4.14
C LYS A 51 13.25 -2.88 -4.61
N ALA A 52 13.19 -1.87 -5.46
CA ALA A 52 11.95 -1.46 -6.11
C ALA A 52 11.88 -2.04 -7.53
N VAL A 53 10.68 -2.41 -7.98
CA VAL A 53 10.41 -2.97 -9.30
C VAL A 53 9.06 -2.49 -9.85
N ILE A 54 8.89 -2.53 -11.16
CA ILE A 54 7.58 -2.49 -11.81
C ILE A 54 7.09 -3.93 -11.84
N ASP A 55 6.02 -4.22 -11.08
CA ASP A 55 5.50 -5.59 -10.99
C ASP A 55 4.68 -5.94 -12.22
N TRP A 56 3.86 -5.02 -12.68
CA TRP A 56 3.20 -5.11 -13.98
C TRP A 56 2.79 -3.72 -14.48
N ILE A 57 2.57 -3.64 -15.79
CA ILE A 57 2.01 -2.47 -16.47
C ILE A 57 0.91 -2.91 -17.44
N GLU A 58 -0.19 -2.16 -17.47
CA GLU A 58 -1.28 -2.34 -18.41
C GLU A 58 -1.35 -1.13 -19.32
N ILE A 59 -1.15 -1.37 -20.62
CA ILE A 59 -1.22 -0.36 -21.67
C ILE A 59 -2.44 -0.60 -22.56
N VAL A 60 -2.97 0.47 -23.13
CA VAL A 60 -4.02 0.39 -24.15
C VAL A 60 -3.47 0.92 -25.45
N VAL A 61 -3.57 0.07 -26.49
CA VAL A 61 -3.11 0.37 -27.85
C VAL A 61 -4.29 0.39 -28.80
N GLN A 62 -4.23 1.28 -29.80
CA GLN A 62 -5.19 1.34 -30.92
C GLN A 62 -4.46 1.03 -32.22
N LEU A 63 -4.73 -0.13 -32.78
CA LEU A 63 -4.10 -0.63 -34.00
C LEU A 63 -4.79 -0.10 -35.27
N GLY A 64 -4.05 0.02 -36.35
CA GLY A 64 -4.58 0.42 -37.64
C GLY A 64 -5.40 -0.67 -38.36
N LYS A 65 -5.23 -1.93 -37.92
CA LYS A 65 -5.91 -3.09 -38.53
C LYS A 65 -6.79 -3.78 -37.48
N VAL A 66 -8.00 -4.18 -37.86
CA VAL A 66 -8.84 -5.06 -37.07
C VAL A 66 -8.17 -6.43 -37.01
N THR A 67 -7.97 -6.94 -35.80
CA THR A 67 -7.35 -8.26 -35.57
C THR A 67 -7.92 -8.93 -34.33
N GLN A 68 -7.54 -10.18 -34.07
CA GLN A 68 -7.91 -10.92 -32.86
C GLN A 68 -6.77 -10.81 -31.84
N PHE A 69 -7.12 -10.85 -30.53
CA PHE A 69 -6.12 -10.72 -29.46
C PHE A 69 -5.05 -11.82 -29.52
N GLN A 70 -5.37 -13.02 -30.01
CA GLN A 70 -4.43 -14.13 -30.16
C GLN A 70 -3.27 -13.79 -31.11
N HIS A 71 -3.54 -13.05 -32.18
CA HIS A 71 -2.49 -12.63 -33.10
C HIS A 71 -1.54 -11.60 -32.47
N VAL A 72 -2.11 -10.65 -31.69
CA VAL A 72 -1.31 -9.67 -30.95
C VAL A 72 -0.47 -10.38 -29.90
N GLN A 73 -1.05 -11.31 -29.14
CA GLN A 73 -0.36 -12.07 -28.10
C GLN A 73 0.78 -12.90 -28.68
N ARG A 74 0.51 -13.68 -29.71
CA ARG A 74 1.51 -14.51 -30.39
C ARG A 74 2.66 -13.65 -30.89
N LYS A 75 2.37 -12.49 -31.49
CA LYS A 75 3.42 -11.59 -32.00
C LYS A 75 4.36 -11.12 -30.89
N ILE A 76 3.83 -10.75 -29.73
CA ILE A 76 4.64 -10.34 -28.57
C ILE A 76 5.43 -11.52 -28.00
N GLU A 77 4.80 -12.69 -27.87
CA GLU A 77 5.43 -13.88 -27.29
C GLU A 77 6.54 -14.43 -28.19
N ASP A 78 6.30 -14.52 -29.51
CA ASP A 78 7.27 -15.08 -30.48
C ASP A 78 8.49 -14.17 -30.66
N GLU A 79 8.29 -12.85 -30.74
CA GLU A 79 9.38 -11.90 -31.04
C GLU A 79 10.14 -11.45 -29.77
N LEU A 80 9.47 -11.33 -28.64
CA LEU A 80 10.05 -10.75 -27.43
C LEU A 80 10.13 -11.75 -26.26
N GLY A 81 9.55 -12.94 -26.40
CA GLY A 81 9.55 -13.98 -25.36
C GLY A 81 8.78 -13.60 -24.10
N GLN A 82 7.91 -12.57 -24.18
CA GLN A 82 7.18 -12.03 -23.03
C GLN A 82 5.74 -12.53 -23.03
N LYS A 83 5.37 -13.33 -22.05
CA LYS A 83 3.97 -13.67 -21.80
C LYS A 83 3.18 -12.43 -21.38
N CYS A 84 1.98 -12.26 -21.93
CA CYS A 84 1.12 -11.12 -21.65
C CYS A 84 -0.35 -11.54 -21.59
N PHE A 85 -1.15 -10.72 -20.89
CA PHE A 85 -2.60 -10.87 -20.87
C PHE A 85 -3.20 -9.79 -21.75
N ILE A 86 -3.98 -10.20 -22.75
CA ILE A 86 -4.58 -9.29 -23.71
C ILE A 86 -6.11 -9.40 -23.66
N LYS A 87 -6.75 -8.23 -23.62
CA LYS A 87 -8.21 -8.10 -23.70
C LYS A 87 -8.56 -7.18 -24.86
N ALA A 88 -9.42 -7.64 -25.75
CA ALA A 88 -10.02 -6.79 -26.78
C ALA A 88 -11.05 -5.85 -26.15
N ILE A 89 -11.00 -4.57 -26.54
CA ILE A 89 -11.94 -3.52 -26.12
C ILE A 89 -12.86 -3.22 -27.30
N GLY A 90 -14.17 -3.20 -27.06
CA GLY A 90 -15.16 -2.95 -28.11
C GLY A 90 -15.16 -4.05 -29.19
N ALA A 91 -14.93 -5.31 -28.78
CA ALA A 91 -14.82 -6.42 -29.71
C ALA A 91 -16.12 -6.65 -30.50
N GLY A 92 -15.95 -6.82 -31.81
CA GLY A 92 -17.00 -7.27 -32.73
C GLY A 92 -17.11 -8.79 -32.84
N ALA A 93 -17.67 -9.27 -33.94
CA ALA A 93 -17.79 -10.70 -34.22
C ALA A 93 -16.42 -11.40 -34.18
N GLY A 94 -16.34 -12.56 -33.55
CA GLY A 94 -15.09 -13.34 -33.43
C GLY A 94 -14.05 -12.74 -32.49
N ASN A 95 -14.44 -11.83 -31.57
CA ASN A 95 -13.53 -11.12 -30.67
C ASN A 95 -12.45 -10.29 -31.39
N ALA A 96 -12.76 -9.85 -32.62
CA ALA A 96 -11.88 -8.95 -33.38
C ALA A 96 -12.07 -7.50 -32.92
N SER A 97 -10.98 -6.77 -32.79
CA SER A 97 -10.95 -5.37 -32.38
C SER A 97 -9.78 -4.62 -33.00
N GLN A 98 -9.79 -3.31 -32.92
CA GLN A 98 -8.63 -2.44 -33.14
C GLN A 98 -8.01 -1.98 -31.82
N THR A 99 -8.74 -2.07 -30.70
CA THR A 99 -8.29 -1.57 -29.41
C THR A 99 -8.04 -2.73 -28.44
N PHE A 100 -6.88 -2.77 -27.84
CA PHE A 100 -6.48 -3.83 -26.92
C PHE A 100 -5.89 -3.26 -25.63
N SER A 101 -6.31 -3.83 -24.50
CA SER A 101 -5.61 -3.69 -23.21
C SER A 101 -4.59 -4.84 -23.13
N ILE A 102 -3.33 -4.51 -22.91
CA ILE A 102 -2.20 -5.44 -22.82
C ILE A 102 -1.54 -5.28 -21.47
N ARG A 103 -1.57 -6.33 -20.63
CA ARG A 103 -0.89 -6.36 -19.35
C ARG A 103 0.39 -7.18 -19.45
N LEU A 104 1.51 -6.54 -19.19
CA LEU A 104 2.84 -7.13 -19.13
C LEU A 104 3.22 -7.35 -17.68
N GLN A 105 3.48 -8.61 -17.31
CA GLN A 105 3.94 -8.99 -15.98
C GLN A 105 5.46 -8.89 -15.90
N GLU A 106 5.98 -8.33 -14.80
CA GLU A 106 7.40 -8.18 -14.53
C GLU A 106 8.20 -7.71 -15.76
N PRO A 107 7.79 -6.59 -16.41
CA PRO A 107 8.51 -6.11 -17.57
C PRO A 107 9.97 -5.80 -17.20
N LYS A 108 10.90 -6.20 -18.07
CA LYS A 108 12.35 -5.99 -17.84
C LYS A 108 12.69 -4.52 -17.57
N SER A 109 11.98 -3.60 -18.25
CA SER A 109 12.12 -2.15 -18.12
C SER A 109 11.00 -1.41 -18.85
N VAL A 110 10.88 -0.10 -18.65
CA VAL A 110 10.05 0.80 -19.48
C VAL A 110 10.51 0.77 -20.94
N ALA A 111 11.83 0.70 -21.18
CA ALA A 111 12.40 0.55 -22.50
C ALA A 111 11.85 -0.68 -23.22
N PHE A 112 11.72 -1.80 -22.52
CA PHE A 112 11.11 -3.02 -23.09
C PHE A 112 9.64 -2.81 -23.45
N VAL A 113 8.87 -2.08 -22.66
CA VAL A 113 7.46 -1.77 -22.98
C VAL A 113 7.35 -0.90 -24.23
N LEU A 114 8.28 0.05 -24.44
CA LEU A 114 8.38 0.83 -25.67
C LEU A 114 8.77 -0.04 -26.88
N GLU A 115 9.54 -1.10 -26.68
CA GLU A 115 9.88 -2.06 -27.71
C GLU A 115 8.64 -2.89 -28.12
N VAL A 116 7.79 -3.28 -27.17
CA VAL A 116 6.47 -3.89 -27.44
C VAL A 116 5.62 -2.93 -28.29
N GLU A 117 5.52 -1.65 -27.92
CA GLU A 117 4.79 -0.63 -28.70
C GLU A 117 5.30 -0.57 -30.14
N ARG A 118 6.63 -0.46 -30.32
CA ARG A 118 7.26 -0.41 -31.66
C ARG A 118 6.99 -1.66 -32.48
N LEU A 119 7.05 -2.84 -31.87
CA LEU A 119 6.73 -4.11 -32.53
C LEU A 119 5.29 -4.12 -33.05
N LEU A 120 4.34 -3.63 -32.24
CA LEU A 120 2.93 -3.58 -32.63
C LEU A 120 2.70 -2.55 -33.75
N ASP A 121 3.36 -1.41 -33.70
CA ASP A 121 3.27 -0.39 -34.74
C ASP A 121 3.78 -0.94 -36.11
N VAL A 122 4.95 -1.56 -36.13
CA VAL A 122 5.51 -2.17 -37.33
C VAL A 122 4.59 -3.30 -37.86
N SER A 123 3.97 -4.09 -37.01
CA SER A 123 3.20 -5.27 -37.42
C SER A 123 1.76 -4.96 -37.84
N PHE A 124 1.11 -4.01 -37.16
CA PHE A 124 -0.32 -3.74 -37.33
C PHE A 124 -0.63 -2.28 -37.67
N GLY A 125 0.37 -1.40 -37.57
CA GLY A 125 0.19 0.04 -37.53
C GLY A 125 -0.45 0.52 -36.25
N MET A 126 -0.25 1.76 -35.85
CA MET A 126 -0.92 2.38 -34.73
C MET A 126 -1.61 3.67 -35.16
N THR A 127 -2.81 3.91 -34.63
CA THR A 127 -3.63 5.09 -34.97
C THR A 127 -3.71 6.13 -33.86
N ALA A 128 -3.23 5.77 -32.63
CA ALA A 128 -3.20 6.67 -31.50
C ALA A 128 -1.99 6.36 -30.60
N ALA A 129 -1.60 7.32 -29.77
CA ALA A 129 -0.58 7.12 -28.75
C ALA A 129 -1.02 6.07 -27.73
N THR A 130 -0.09 5.20 -27.33
CA THR A 130 -0.31 4.20 -26.29
C THR A 130 -0.57 4.87 -24.95
N THR A 131 -1.69 4.55 -24.31
CA THR A 131 -2.02 5.04 -22.98
C THR A 131 -1.66 4.01 -21.92
N VAL A 132 -1.29 4.48 -20.73
CA VAL A 132 -1.11 3.63 -19.54
C VAL A 132 -2.44 3.59 -18.80
N ASN A 133 -3.04 2.40 -18.72
CA ASN A 133 -4.32 2.19 -18.02
C ASN A 133 -4.12 1.94 -16.53
N ALA A 134 -3.13 1.12 -16.19
CA ALA A 134 -2.77 0.83 -14.81
C ALA A 134 -1.29 0.40 -14.70
N ILE A 135 -0.70 0.59 -13.54
CA ILE A 135 0.67 0.15 -13.25
C ILE A 135 0.79 -0.23 -11.78
N GLU A 136 1.61 -1.23 -11.51
CA GLU A 136 1.92 -1.63 -10.15
C GLU A 136 3.42 -1.53 -9.89
N PHE A 137 3.74 -0.84 -8.80
CA PHE A 137 5.10 -0.74 -8.29
C PHE A 137 5.21 -1.49 -6.98
N SER A 138 6.28 -2.25 -6.83
CA SER A 138 6.58 -2.97 -5.60
C SER A 138 7.90 -2.49 -4.99
N VAL A 139 7.94 -2.48 -3.66
CA VAL A 139 9.19 -2.38 -2.90
C VAL A 139 9.32 -3.65 -2.07
N ASP A 140 10.35 -4.41 -2.39
CA ASP A 140 10.71 -5.67 -1.76
C ASP A 140 11.81 -5.45 -0.73
N ALA A 141 11.65 -5.99 0.47
CA ALA A 141 12.67 -5.97 1.52
C ALA A 141 13.11 -7.41 1.83
N TYR A 142 14.32 -7.73 1.41
CA TYR A 142 14.96 -9.03 1.61
C TYR A 142 15.83 -8.99 2.87
N PRO A 143 15.65 -9.89 3.85
CA PRO A 143 16.65 -10.07 4.89
C PRO A 143 18.00 -10.43 4.27
N LYS A 144 19.09 -9.81 4.72
CA LYS A 144 20.44 -10.14 4.24
C LYS A 144 20.85 -11.57 4.57
N ILE A 145 20.36 -12.07 5.70
CA ILE A 145 20.41 -13.47 6.10
C ILE A 145 18.98 -13.95 6.14
N PRO A 146 18.59 -15.00 5.40
CA PRO A 146 17.24 -15.53 5.38
C PRO A 146 16.74 -15.79 6.80
N SER A 147 15.59 -15.17 7.16
CA SER A 147 15.03 -15.27 8.51
C SER A 147 13.55 -14.92 8.50
N ASP A 148 12.72 -15.90 8.88
CA ASP A 148 11.28 -15.71 9.06
C ASP A 148 11.00 -14.64 10.11
N ARG A 149 11.71 -14.71 11.25
CA ARG A 149 11.55 -13.73 12.34
C ARG A 149 11.85 -12.31 11.88
N ALA A 150 12.91 -12.11 11.09
CA ALA A 150 13.24 -10.79 10.57
C ALA A 150 12.13 -10.25 9.64
N ARG A 151 11.59 -11.10 8.74
CA ARG A 151 10.47 -10.72 7.87
C ARG A 151 9.21 -10.40 8.68
N GLU A 152 8.86 -11.26 9.65
CA GLU A 152 7.70 -11.07 10.52
C GLU A 152 7.77 -9.75 11.28
N GLN A 153 8.92 -9.42 11.85
CA GLN A 153 9.14 -8.16 12.57
C GLN A 153 9.04 -6.96 11.63
N LEU A 154 9.68 -7.01 10.46
CA LEU A 154 9.61 -5.92 9.49
C LEU A 154 8.17 -5.72 8.99
N LEU A 155 7.47 -6.80 8.62
CA LEU A 155 6.08 -6.73 8.19
C LEU A 155 5.19 -6.13 9.28
N GLY A 156 5.35 -6.59 10.53
CA GLY A 156 4.61 -6.07 11.67
C GLY A 156 4.85 -4.58 11.90
N VAL A 157 6.07 -4.10 11.68
CA VAL A 157 6.43 -2.66 11.71
C VAL A 157 5.78 -1.92 10.55
N MET A 158 5.90 -2.44 9.31
CA MET A 158 5.33 -1.79 8.12
C MET A 158 3.80 -1.69 8.21
N GLN A 159 3.11 -2.75 8.63
CA GLN A 159 1.66 -2.76 8.84
C GLN A 159 1.18 -1.70 9.85
N ARG A 160 2.02 -1.37 10.85
CA ARG A 160 1.70 -0.36 11.87
C ARG A 160 2.09 1.05 11.48
N THR A 161 3.03 1.21 10.57
CA THR A 161 3.60 2.52 10.24
C THR A 161 3.20 3.04 8.86
N ILE A 162 2.64 2.19 7.99
CA ILE A 162 2.16 2.61 6.67
C ILE A 162 1.11 3.71 6.79
N PHE A 163 1.26 4.76 6.00
CA PHE A 163 0.35 5.89 5.93
C PHE A 163 -0.13 6.08 4.49
N SER A 164 -1.43 6.02 4.28
CA SER A 164 -2.06 6.41 3.02
C SER A 164 -2.65 7.81 3.13
N ARG A 165 -2.56 8.56 2.04
CA ARG A 165 -3.25 9.86 1.90
C ARG A 165 -4.68 9.72 1.40
N GLU A 166 -5.03 8.52 0.92
CA GLU A 166 -6.37 8.22 0.40
C GLU A 166 -7.41 8.22 1.51
N ASP A 167 -8.62 8.59 1.18
CA ASP A 167 -9.76 8.39 2.08
C ASP A 167 -10.18 6.92 2.08
N LEU A 168 -9.61 6.18 3.01
CA LEU A 168 -9.84 4.74 3.15
C LEU A 168 -11.14 4.40 3.91
N TYR A 169 -11.90 5.37 4.40
CA TYR A 169 -12.93 5.07 5.40
C TYR A 169 -14.33 5.49 4.99
N THR A 170 -14.48 6.46 4.10
CA THR A 170 -15.78 6.88 3.57
C THR A 170 -16.39 5.78 2.71
N ASN A 171 -15.60 5.17 1.82
CA ASN A 171 -16.03 3.99 1.07
C ASN A 171 -15.74 2.71 1.87
N PRO A 172 -16.74 1.91 2.28
CA PRO A 172 -16.52 0.67 3.03
C PRO A 172 -15.58 -0.32 2.33
N ASN A 173 -15.60 -0.36 0.99
CA ASN A 173 -14.75 -1.28 0.22
C ASN A 173 -13.28 -0.87 0.21
N ALA A 174 -12.98 0.42 0.45
CA ALA A 174 -11.62 0.94 0.53
C ALA A 174 -10.98 0.72 1.90
N ARG A 175 -11.76 0.37 2.92
CA ARG A 175 -11.28 0.20 4.30
C ARG A 175 -10.15 -0.84 4.38
N PRO A 176 -9.19 -0.62 5.28
CA PRO A 176 -8.15 -1.61 5.53
C PRO A 176 -8.74 -2.98 5.79
N ARG A 177 -8.30 -3.96 5.03
CA ARG A 177 -8.80 -5.34 5.10
C ARG A 177 -7.66 -6.33 5.07
N LEU A 178 -7.88 -7.49 5.65
CA LEU A 178 -6.96 -8.61 5.66
C LEU A 178 -7.56 -9.75 4.84
N ALA A 179 -6.76 -10.33 3.97
CA ALA A 179 -7.13 -11.53 3.23
C ALA A 179 -6.11 -12.62 3.49
N TRP A 180 -6.58 -13.77 3.90
CA TRP A 180 -5.79 -14.98 4.08
C TRP A 180 -6.61 -16.15 3.58
N ASP A 181 -5.92 -17.23 3.24
CA ASP A 181 -6.50 -18.45 2.69
C ASP A 181 -7.16 -18.29 1.31
N ASN A 182 -6.38 -18.69 0.30
CA ASN A 182 -6.85 -18.85 -1.06
C ASN A 182 -7.05 -20.35 -1.41
N SER A 183 -7.04 -21.23 -0.42
CA SER A 183 -6.96 -22.69 -0.60
C SER A 183 -8.27 -23.35 -1.01
N SER A 184 -9.36 -22.60 -1.10
CA SER A 184 -10.63 -23.16 -1.57
C SER A 184 -10.81 -23.00 -3.07
N PRO A 185 -10.88 -24.10 -3.82
CA PRO A 185 -10.80 -24.05 -5.29
C PRO A 185 -12.04 -23.52 -5.98
N LYS A 186 -13.15 -23.37 -5.34
CA LYS A 186 -14.39 -23.25 -6.12
C LYS A 186 -15.21 -21.99 -5.96
N TYR A 187 -15.21 -21.24 -4.90
CA TYR A 187 -16.16 -20.10 -4.75
C TYR A 187 -15.96 -19.28 -3.49
N ILE A 188 -14.98 -19.61 -2.70
CA ILE A 188 -14.83 -18.89 -1.44
C ILE A 188 -13.94 -17.70 -1.71
N GLN A 189 -14.52 -16.54 -1.61
CA GLN A 189 -13.73 -15.33 -1.46
C GLN A 189 -12.72 -15.57 -0.34
N PRO A 190 -11.45 -15.20 -0.52
CA PRO A 190 -10.46 -15.32 0.53
C PRO A 190 -11.04 -14.75 1.81
N HIS A 191 -10.80 -15.41 2.95
CA HIS A 191 -11.29 -14.91 4.23
C HIS A 191 -10.90 -13.44 4.36
N ARG A 192 -11.88 -12.55 4.28
CA ARG A 192 -11.69 -11.12 4.34
C ARG A 192 -12.22 -10.64 5.68
N MET A 193 -11.37 -9.98 6.42
CA MET A 193 -11.77 -9.30 7.63
C MET A 193 -11.48 -7.82 7.45
N HIS A 194 -12.50 -6.99 7.63
CA HIS A 194 -12.25 -5.57 7.81
C HIS A 194 -11.47 -5.40 9.12
N ALA A 195 -10.24 -4.92 9.03
CA ALA A 195 -9.36 -4.77 10.18
C ALA A 195 -9.93 -3.77 11.20
N TYR A 196 -10.82 -2.89 10.76
CA TYR A 196 -11.39 -1.84 11.59
C TYR A 196 -12.90 -1.76 11.40
N ASN A 197 -13.63 -2.00 12.47
CA ASN A 197 -15.05 -1.71 12.57
C ASN A 197 -15.30 -0.78 13.77
N GLU A 198 -16.50 -0.26 13.91
CA GLU A 198 -16.84 0.74 14.93
C GLU A 198 -16.61 0.27 16.38
N ARG A 199 -16.48 -1.02 16.60
CA ARG A 199 -16.38 -1.62 17.95
C ARG A 199 -15.02 -2.25 18.24
N HIS A 200 -14.24 -2.61 17.21
CA HIS A 200 -13.02 -3.38 17.39
C HIS A 200 -11.89 -2.92 16.47
N TYR A 201 -10.73 -2.64 17.05
CA TYR A 201 -9.47 -2.51 16.35
C TYR A 201 -8.80 -3.88 16.29
N THR A 202 -8.76 -4.48 15.13
CA THR A 202 -8.12 -5.77 14.91
C THR A 202 -6.64 -5.58 14.60
N ALA A 203 -5.76 -6.32 15.28
CA ALA A 203 -4.36 -6.35 14.92
C ALA A 203 -4.18 -6.96 13.52
N PRO A 204 -3.33 -6.40 12.64
CA PRO A 204 -2.96 -7.04 11.38
C PRO A 204 -2.39 -8.44 11.62
N LYS A 205 -2.66 -9.36 10.71
CA LYS A 205 -2.18 -10.75 10.74
C LYS A 205 -0.97 -10.88 9.84
N LEU A 206 0.08 -11.58 10.30
CA LEU A 206 1.35 -11.67 9.57
C LEU A 206 1.25 -12.53 8.31
N ASP A 207 0.47 -13.60 8.35
CA ASP A 207 0.23 -14.52 7.23
C ASP A 207 -0.95 -14.11 6.33
N ALA A 208 -1.43 -12.87 6.49
CA ALA A 208 -2.46 -12.27 5.67
C ALA A 208 -1.89 -11.15 4.81
N THR A 209 -2.45 -10.96 3.63
CA THR A 209 -2.24 -9.76 2.83
C THR A 209 -3.09 -8.63 3.39
N MET A 210 -2.47 -7.52 3.75
CA MET A 210 -3.16 -6.30 4.15
C MET A 210 -3.38 -5.41 2.94
N TYR A 211 -4.63 -5.02 2.70
CA TYR A 211 -5.05 -4.11 1.63
C TYR A 211 -5.49 -2.77 2.22
N LEU A 212 -5.11 -1.68 1.54
CA LEU A 212 -5.56 -0.32 1.80
C LEU A 212 -6.07 0.26 0.47
N GLY A 213 -7.38 0.56 0.38
CA GLY A 213 -8.04 0.91 -0.87
C GLY A 213 -8.71 -0.29 -1.55
N ALA A 214 -9.73 -0.06 -2.39
CA ALA A 214 -10.40 -1.09 -3.17
C ALA A 214 -9.65 -1.38 -4.49
N GLU A 215 -9.91 -2.53 -5.10
CA GLU A 215 -9.32 -2.88 -6.41
C GLU A 215 -9.75 -1.92 -7.53
N ALA A 216 -10.95 -1.34 -7.40
CA ALA A 216 -11.47 -0.37 -8.34
C ALA A 216 -11.07 1.08 -8.04
N ASP A 217 -10.39 1.33 -6.90
CA ASP A 217 -9.93 2.67 -6.56
C ASP A 217 -8.70 3.06 -7.41
N ASP A 218 -8.50 4.35 -7.59
CA ASP A 218 -7.36 4.89 -8.34
C ASP A 218 -6.00 4.56 -7.71
N VAL A 219 -6.00 4.23 -6.41
CA VAL A 219 -4.83 3.84 -5.64
C VAL A 219 -5.18 2.71 -4.69
N MET A 220 -4.49 1.60 -4.79
CA MET A 220 -4.58 0.48 -3.85
C MET A 220 -3.19 0.06 -3.40
N LEU A 221 -3.02 -0.09 -2.08
CA LEU A 221 -1.78 -0.61 -1.49
C LEU A 221 -1.99 -2.03 -0.97
N ARG A 222 -0.94 -2.85 -1.07
CA ARG A 222 -0.89 -4.20 -0.48
C ARG A 222 0.41 -4.38 0.30
N LEU A 223 0.31 -5.01 1.48
CA LEU A 223 1.47 -5.43 2.28
C LEU A 223 1.36 -6.92 2.58
N MET A 224 2.44 -7.66 2.38
CA MET A 224 2.45 -9.10 2.59
C MET A 224 3.85 -9.64 2.88
N ASP A 225 3.91 -10.81 3.51
CA ASP A 225 5.09 -11.68 3.46
C ASP A 225 5.03 -12.50 2.16
N LYS A 226 5.90 -12.19 1.21
CA LYS A 226 5.95 -12.86 -0.10
C LYS A 226 6.81 -14.12 0.01
N ILE A 227 6.15 -15.24 0.32
CA ILE A 227 6.77 -16.58 0.44
C ILE A 227 6.35 -17.51 -0.69
N ILE A 228 5.27 -17.17 -1.42
CA ILE A 228 4.76 -17.97 -2.53
C ILE A 228 5.15 -17.27 -3.84
N ASP A 229 5.72 -18.04 -4.76
CA ASP A 229 6.06 -17.59 -6.12
C ASP A 229 4.84 -17.65 -7.03
N THR A 230 4.37 -18.85 -7.28
CA THR A 230 3.21 -19.12 -8.14
C THR A 230 2.17 -19.91 -7.38
N GLN A 231 0.91 -19.66 -7.68
CA GLN A 231 -0.20 -20.40 -7.10
C GLN A 231 -1.15 -20.84 -8.22
N ASN A 232 -1.38 -22.16 -8.31
CA ASN A 232 -2.46 -22.68 -9.13
C ASN A 232 -3.71 -22.83 -8.25
N LYS A 233 -4.59 -21.84 -8.32
CA LYS A 233 -5.82 -21.82 -7.52
C LYS A 233 -6.79 -22.93 -7.89
N ALA A 234 -6.76 -23.41 -9.13
CA ALA A 234 -7.66 -24.47 -9.61
C ALA A 234 -7.29 -25.83 -8.99
N GLU A 235 -6.00 -26.07 -8.79
CA GLU A 235 -5.46 -27.31 -8.23
C GLU A 235 -5.12 -27.20 -6.74
N GLY A 236 -5.22 -26.00 -6.15
CA GLY A 236 -4.86 -25.75 -4.76
C GLY A 236 -3.35 -25.88 -4.47
N THR A 237 -2.51 -25.83 -5.51
CA THR A 237 -1.06 -25.97 -5.37
C THR A 237 -0.36 -24.62 -5.33
N ALA A 238 0.76 -24.55 -4.62
CA ALA A 238 1.59 -23.37 -4.56
C ALA A 238 3.07 -23.76 -4.57
N VAL A 239 3.88 -22.98 -5.28
CA VAL A 239 5.35 -23.09 -5.26
C VAL A 239 5.88 -22.07 -4.29
N THR A 240 6.60 -22.54 -3.28
CA THR A 240 7.26 -21.67 -2.30
C THR A 240 8.56 -21.12 -2.88
N LEU A 241 8.83 -19.84 -2.61
CA LEU A 241 10.10 -19.21 -2.96
C LEU A 241 11.23 -19.81 -2.13
N GLU A 242 12.42 -19.91 -2.73
CA GLU A 242 13.64 -20.19 -2.00
C GLU A 242 13.85 -19.17 -0.86
N PRO A 243 14.43 -19.56 0.28
CA PRO A 243 14.56 -18.68 1.46
C PRO A 243 15.17 -17.31 1.16
N GLU A 244 16.16 -17.24 0.25
CA GLU A 244 16.85 -16.02 -0.17
C GLU A 244 15.95 -15.09 -0.99
N LYS A 245 14.89 -15.62 -1.58
CA LYS A 245 13.91 -14.88 -2.39
C LYS A 245 12.67 -14.49 -1.61
N GLN A 246 12.50 -15.03 -0.40
CA GLN A 246 11.39 -14.66 0.48
C GLN A 246 11.60 -13.25 1.04
N ARG A 247 10.54 -12.45 1.07
CA ARG A 247 10.66 -11.01 1.35
C ARG A 247 9.37 -10.42 1.87
N VAL A 248 9.52 -9.33 2.59
CA VAL A 248 8.37 -8.45 2.86
C VAL A 248 8.17 -7.55 1.65
N ARG A 249 6.94 -7.50 1.15
CA ARG A 249 6.58 -6.72 -0.03
C ARG A 249 5.50 -5.70 0.29
N ILE A 250 5.72 -4.48 -0.17
CA ILE A 250 4.67 -3.47 -0.29
C ILE A 250 4.48 -3.12 -1.76
N GLU A 251 3.24 -3.11 -2.21
CA GLU A 251 2.85 -2.80 -3.58
C GLU A 251 1.89 -1.63 -3.61
N VAL A 252 1.94 -0.86 -4.69
CA VAL A 252 0.93 0.14 -5.02
C VAL A 252 0.47 -0.08 -6.46
N THR A 253 -0.83 -0.31 -6.62
CA THR A 253 -1.51 -0.29 -7.92
C THR A 253 -2.06 1.10 -8.16
N LEU A 254 -1.73 1.69 -9.30
CA LEU A 254 -2.17 3.02 -9.73
C LEU A 254 -2.97 2.94 -11.02
N GLN A 255 -4.11 3.60 -11.04
CA GLN A 255 -4.95 3.80 -12.22
C GLN A 255 -5.61 5.19 -12.14
N GLY A 256 -6.27 5.63 -13.18
CA GLY A 256 -7.04 6.87 -13.19
C GLY A 256 -6.29 8.10 -12.64
N SER A 257 -6.79 8.69 -11.55
CA SER A 257 -6.17 9.85 -10.90
C SER A 257 -4.85 9.51 -10.22
N GLY A 258 -4.63 8.26 -9.82
CA GLY A 258 -3.36 7.78 -9.26
C GLY A 258 -2.21 7.95 -10.27
N LEU A 259 -2.43 7.58 -11.53
CA LEU A 259 -1.47 7.80 -12.62
C LEU A 259 -1.22 9.29 -12.88
N LYS A 260 -2.28 10.11 -12.90
CA LYS A 260 -2.16 11.57 -13.07
C LYS A 260 -1.29 12.22 -12.00
N ARG A 261 -1.36 11.73 -10.76
CA ARG A 261 -0.54 12.23 -9.63
C ARG A 261 0.95 12.03 -9.85
N ILE A 262 1.35 11.01 -10.59
CA ILE A 262 2.76 10.76 -10.96
C ILE A 262 3.12 11.31 -12.34
N GLY A 263 2.17 11.97 -13.03
CA GLY A 263 2.39 12.59 -14.33
C GLY A 263 2.41 11.60 -15.50
N VAL A 264 1.73 10.45 -15.37
CA VAL A 264 1.65 9.40 -16.39
C VAL A 264 0.24 9.34 -16.96
N ALA A 265 0.10 9.53 -18.27
CA ALA A 265 -1.11 9.30 -19.04
C ALA A 265 -0.81 8.38 -20.23
N THR A 266 0.32 8.59 -20.88
CA THR A 266 0.80 7.83 -22.03
C THR A 266 2.07 7.05 -21.69
N LEU A 267 2.40 6.06 -22.50
CA LEU A 267 3.66 5.33 -22.36
C LEU A 267 4.88 6.25 -22.54
N ALA A 268 4.76 7.29 -23.36
CA ALA A 268 5.82 8.29 -23.54
C ALA A 268 6.15 9.04 -22.24
N ASP A 269 5.15 9.31 -21.37
CA ASP A 269 5.35 10.00 -20.10
C ASP A 269 6.24 9.21 -19.13
N MET A 270 6.26 7.87 -19.28
CA MET A 270 7.10 7.00 -18.45
C MET A 270 8.60 7.28 -18.62
N LYS A 271 9.03 7.83 -19.77
CA LYS A 271 10.43 8.19 -20.05
C LYS A 271 10.95 9.29 -19.10
N ALA A 272 10.08 10.21 -18.73
CA ALA A 272 10.40 11.35 -17.87
C ALA A 272 9.95 11.16 -16.41
N MET A 273 9.38 10.00 -16.07
CA MET A 273 8.84 9.74 -14.74
C MET A 273 9.94 9.74 -13.67
N SER A 274 9.69 10.45 -12.57
CA SER A 274 10.51 10.33 -11.36
C SER A 274 9.95 9.28 -10.42
N PHE A 275 10.63 8.12 -10.35
CA PHE A 275 10.23 7.03 -9.46
C PHE A 275 10.39 7.37 -7.98
N THR A 276 11.33 8.25 -7.62
CA THR A 276 11.52 8.68 -6.23
C THR A 276 10.31 9.43 -5.68
N ARG A 277 9.48 10.05 -6.54
CA ARG A 277 8.23 10.70 -6.15
C ARG A 277 7.23 9.72 -5.52
N LEU A 278 7.27 8.44 -5.93
CA LEU A 278 6.38 7.40 -5.40
C LEU A 278 6.50 7.26 -3.87
N GLN A 279 7.69 7.49 -3.29
CA GLN A 279 7.87 7.38 -1.84
C GLN A 279 6.99 8.38 -1.10
N GLY A 280 7.04 9.66 -1.46
CA GLY A 280 6.26 10.72 -0.78
C GLY A 280 4.76 10.62 -1.03
N GLU A 281 4.34 10.04 -2.16
CA GLU A 281 2.93 9.91 -2.52
C GLU A 281 2.29 8.64 -1.95
N PHE A 282 2.98 7.48 -2.03
CA PHE A 282 2.35 6.18 -1.77
C PHE A 282 3.10 5.32 -0.75
N PHE A 283 4.42 5.36 -0.71
CA PHE A 283 5.23 4.52 0.18
C PHE A 283 5.69 5.29 1.43
N THR A 284 4.75 5.93 2.12
CA THR A 284 5.06 6.75 3.31
C THR A 284 4.83 5.96 4.58
N PHE A 285 5.82 5.98 5.47
CA PHE A 285 5.75 5.37 6.80
C PHE A 285 5.85 6.44 7.88
N ARG A 286 5.02 6.32 8.93
CA ARG A 286 4.94 7.28 10.04
C ARG A 286 4.97 6.60 11.39
N LEU A 287 5.55 7.27 12.36
CA LEU A 287 5.62 6.86 13.76
C LEU A 287 4.70 7.74 14.62
N PHE A 288 4.13 7.13 15.65
CA PHE A 288 3.30 7.82 16.62
C PHE A 288 4.16 8.49 17.69
N THR A 289 3.73 9.69 18.12
CA THR A 289 4.37 10.42 19.21
C THR A 289 3.48 10.43 20.44
N THR A 290 4.08 10.17 21.60
CA THR A 290 3.44 10.23 22.92
C THR A 290 3.71 11.57 23.61
N PRO A 291 2.79 12.09 24.45
CA PRO A 291 3.02 13.31 25.22
C PRO A 291 4.11 13.13 26.27
N PRO A 292 4.65 14.22 26.85
CA PRO A 292 5.62 14.15 27.93
C PRO A 292 5.08 13.40 29.16
N ARG A 293 5.95 12.63 29.82
CA ARG A 293 5.59 11.82 31.01
C ARG A 293 4.94 12.64 32.15
N ASN A 294 5.47 13.82 32.43
CA ASN A 294 4.95 14.72 33.48
C ASN A 294 3.52 15.19 33.17
N GLN A 295 3.13 15.27 31.91
CA GLN A 295 1.75 15.55 31.51
C GLN A 295 0.85 14.31 31.62
N MET A 296 1.38 13.11 31.57
CA MET A 296 0.62 11.87 31.76
C MET A 296 0.21 11.64 33.21
N LEU A 297 0.93 12.18 34.19
CA LEU A 297 0.74 11.92 35.61
C LEU A 297 -0.18 12.92 36.34
N SER A 298 -0.44 14.10 35.78
CA SER A 298 -1.28 15.13 36.41
C SER A 298 -2.78 14.81 36.26
N GLN A 299 -3.49 14.62 37.35
CA GLN A 299 -4.90 14.19 37.39
C GLN A 299 -5.93 15.26 36.95
N THR A 300 -5.53 16.50 36.75
CA THR A 300 -6.43 17.64 36.52
C THR A 300 -6.87 17.91 35.08
N LYS A 301 -6.28 17.23 34.07
CA LYS A 301 -6.66 17.40 32.65
C LYS A 301 -7.06 16.03 32.05
N SER A 302 -8.02 15.37 32.62
CA SER A 302 -8.34 13.96 32.41
C SER A 302 -8.69 13.54 30.97
N GLY A 303 -9.35 14.40 30.19
CA GLY A 303 -9.82 14.02 28.85
C GLY A 303 -8.71 13.85 27.79
N ALA A 304 -7.79 14.81 27.67
CA ALA A 304 -6.74 14.78 26.65
C ALA A 304 -5.71 13.65 26.86
N ARG A 305 -5.48 13.26 28.11
CA ARG A 305 -4.54 12.21 28.49
C ARG A 305 -5.07 10.82 28.30
N TYR A 306 -6.35 10.63 28.60
CA TYR A 306 -7.05 9.39 28.32
C TYR A 306 -7.04 9.12 26.81
N GLU A 307 -7.23 10.16 25.99
CA GLU A 307 -7.16 10.06 24.53
C GLU A 307 -5.76 9.69 24.04
N ASP A 308 -4.71 10.28 24.59
CA ASP A 308 -3.31 9.94 24.22
C ASP A 308 -2.96 8.49 24.59
N LYS A 309 -3.43 8.00 25.74
CA LYS A 309 -3.26 6.59 26.13
C LYS A 309 -3.97 5.67 25.15
N ILE A 310 -5.22 5.96 24.81
CA ILE A 310 -5.98 5.19 23.83
C ILE A 310 -5.30 5.22 22.46
N ASN A 311 -4.85 6.38 22.00
CA ASN A 311 -4.18 6.50 20.71
C ASN A 311 -2.89 5.67 20.67
N ARG A 312 -2.11 5.65 21.77
CA ARG A 312 -0.94 4.78 21.86
C ARG A 312 -1.31 3.30 21.76
N GLU A 313 -2.33 2.87 22.47
CA GLU A 313 -2.79 1.48 22.44
C GLU A 313 -3.31 1.09 21.05
N ILE A 314 -4.06 1.98 20.39
CA ILE A 314 -4.52 1.78 19.02
C ILE A 314 -3.33 1.67 18.05
N PHE A 315 -2.34 2.56 18.17
CA PHE A 315 -1.16 2.50 17.31
C PHE A 315 -0.38 1.20 17.50
N LEU A 316 -0.13 0.79 18.73
CA LEU A 316 0.59 -0.45 19.00
C LEU A 316 -0.17 -1.67 18.47
N LYS A 317 -1.49 -1.69 18.58
CA LYS A 317 -2.33 -2.79 18.13
C LYS A 317 -2.58 -2.75 16.61
N ALA A 318 -3.04 -1.62 16.08
CA ALA A 318 -3.63 -1.49 14.76
C ALA A 318 -2.91 -0.47 13.85
N GLY A 319 -1.86 0.18 14.35
CA GLY A 319 -1.03 1.10 13.58
C GLY A 319 -1.68 2.43 13.25
N VAL A 320 -1.07 3.12 12.29
CA VAL A 320 -1.52 4.42 11.76
C VAL A 320 -2.94 4.31 11.17
N ALA A 321 -3.21 3.22 10.46
CA ALA A 321 -4.53 3.00 9.88
C ALA A 321 -5.63 2.96 10.95
N GLY A 322 -5.38 2.32 12.11
CA GLY A 322 -6.32 2.32 13.23
C GLY A 322 -6.56 3.70 13.83
N LEU A 323 -5.52 4.54 13.92
CA LEU A 323 -5.65 5.92 14.38
C LEU A 323 -6.51 6.78 13.44
N LEU A 324 -6.27 6.64 12.13
CA LEU A 324 -7.03 7.38 11.12
C LEU A 324 -8.49 6.93 11.09
N PHE A 325 -8.75 5.63 11.29
CA PHE A 325 -10.12 5.13 11.42
C PHE A 325 -10.84 5.73 12.64
N LYS A 326 -10.20 5.76 13.80
CA LYS A 326 -10.76 6.43 14.99
C LYS A 326 -11.11 7.89 14.68
N GLU A 327 -10.25 8.59 13.96
CA GLU A 327 -10.51 9.98 13.58
C GLU A 327 -11.71 10.11 12.63
N HIS A 328 -11.83 9.21 11.65
CA HIS A 328 -12.98 9.15 10.74
C HIS A 328 -14.29 8.93 11.51
N VAL A 329 -14.35 7.94 12.40
CA VAL A 329 -15.53 7.67 13.25
C VAL A 329 -15.89 8.91 14.07
N ARG A 330 -14.90 9.59 14.67
CA ARG A 330 -15.10 10.82 15.42
C ARG A 330 -15.66 11.97 14.56
N LYS A 331 -15.16 12.13 13.32
CA LYS A 331 -15.67 13.12 12.38
C LYS A 331 -17.10 12.78 11.97
N SER A 332 -17.37 11.54 11.61
CA SER A 332 -18.72 11.07 11.27
C SER A 332 -19.71 11.28 12.39
N TRP A 333 -19.34 10.96 13.65
CA TRP A 333 -20.19 11.23 14.80
C TRP A 333 -20.48 12.72 14.97
N ARG A 334 -19.50 13.60 14.80
CA ARG A 334 -19.68 15.06 14.88
C ARG A 334 -20.66 15.58 13.85
N VAL A 335 -20.57 15.09 12.63
CA VAL A 335 -21.44 15.53 11.52
C VAL A 335 -22.87 15.00 11.70
N ASN A 336 -23.02 13.72 12.04
CA ASN A 336 -24.31 13.05 12.00
C ASN A 336 -25.04 13.01 13.36
N ALA A 337 -24.35 12.65 14.41
CA ALA A 337 -24.97 12.42 15.73
C ALA A 337 -24.99 13.67 16.62
N LYS A 338 -23.97 14.53 16.54
CA LYS A 338 -23.87 15.73 17.39
C LYS A 338 -25.05 16.70 17.21
N PRO A 339 -25.51 17.02 15.98
CA PRO A 339 -26.68 17.89 15.80
C PRO A 339 -27.94 17.36 16.47
N LEU A 340 -28.19 16.05 16.37
CA LEU A 340 -29.33 15.38 17.02
C LEU A 340 -29.21 15.38 18.54
N ALA A 341 -28.00 15.12 19.06
CA ALA A 341 -27.73 15.16 20.49
C ALA A 341 -27.90 16.58 21.07
N LEU A 342 -27.47 17.62 20.32
CA LEU A 342 -27.67 19.02 20.70
C LEU A 342 -29.15 19.41 20.72
N LEU A 343 -29.91 18.96 19.72
CA LEU A 343 -31.36 19.20 19.66
C LEU A 343 -32.05 18.55 20.85
N ASN A 344 -31.75 17.29 21.17
CA ASN A 344 -32.30 16.57 22.31
C ASN A 344 -31.95 17.23 23.65
N LEU A 345 -30.73 17.75 23.80
CA LEU A 345 -30.30 18.47 25.01
C LEU A 345 -30.96 19.83 25.13
N LYS A 346 -31.10 20.56 24.02
CA LYS A 346 -31.85 21.82 24.00
C LYS A 346 -33.30 21.59 24.44
N ASN A 347 -33.92 20.55 23.90
CA ASN A 347 -35.30 20.16 24.28
C ASN A 347 -35.42 19.80 25.77
N ARG A 348 -34.34 19.38 26.44
CA ARG A 348 -34.29 19.08 27.89
C ARG A 348 -33.72 20.23 28.72
N GLY A 349 -33.58 21.43 28.18
CA GLY A 349 -33.02 22.60 28.87
C GLY A 349 -31.53 22.48 29.26
N ARG A 350 -30.81 21.54 28.67
CA ARG A 350 -29.39 21.28 28.97
C ARG A 350 -28.48 21.82 27.85
N ARG A 351 -27.34 22.40 28.25
CA ARG A 351 -26.30 22.82 27.32
C ARG A 351 -25.15 21.81 27.27
N LEU A 352 -24.82 21.32 26.08
CA LEU A 352 -23.58 20.57 25.88
C LEU A 352 -22.39 21.51 25.98
N LYS A 353 -21.41 21.18 26.82
CA LYS A 353 -20.08 21.79 26.75
C LYS A 353 -19.50 21.48 25.37
N VAL A 354 -19.24 22.51 24.57
CA VAL A 354 -18.58 22.34 23.28
C VAL A 354 -17.19 21.78 23.54
N LEU A 355 -16.99 20.50 23.20
CA LEU A 355 -15.66 19.92 23.21
C LEU A 355 -14.84 20.65 22.13
N ARG A 356 -13.78 21.34 22.54
CA ARG A 356 -12.82 21.92 21.62
C ARG A 356 -12.27 20.83 20.70
N ASP A 357 -11.96 21.19 19.46
CA ASP A 357 -11.28 20.29 18.55
C ASP A 357 -9.93 19.88 19.16
N GLY A 358 -9.83 18.62 19.57
CA GLY A 358 -8.59 18.06 20.09
C GLY A 358 -7.57 17.86 18.96
N VAL A 359 -6.32 17.63 19.35
CA VAL A 359 -5.24 17.26 18.43
C VAL A 359 -5.68 16.09 17.55
N THR A 360 -5.58 16.20 16.23
CA THR A 360 -5.93 15.12 15.31
C THR A 360 -4.90 13.99 15.40
N ALA A 361 -5.28 12.77 15.00
CA ALA A 361 -4.34 11.65 14.93
C ALA A 361 -3.15 11.99 14.00
N ALA A 362 -3.42 12.68 12.90
CA ALA A 362 -2.38 13.10 11.95
C ALA A 362 -1.35 14.05 12.59
N ASP A 363 -1.77 14.91 13.55
CA ASP A 363 -0.88 15.83 14.26
C ASP A 363 0.07 15.11 15.23
N GLN A 364 -0.21 13.88 15.58
CA GLN A 364 0.61 13.05 16.46
C GLN A 364 1.59 12.16 15.70
N LEU A 365 1.59 12.22 14.37
CA LEU A 365 2.43 11.38 13.52
C LEU A 365 3.64 12.15 12.99
N ILE A 366 4.80 11.48 12.99
CA ILE A 366 6.04 11.96 12.36
C ILE A 366 6.53 10.97 11.32
N ALA A 367 7.37 11.41 10.39
CA ALA A 367 7.98 10.54 9.39
C ALA A 367 8.88 9.48 10.05
N TYR A 368 8.75 8.24 9.64
CA TYR A 368 9.71 7.17 9.94
C TYR A 368 10.91 7.28 8.99
N LYS A 369 11.83 8.21 9.31
CA LYS A 369 12.95 8.59 8.43
C LYS A 369 13.72 7.37 7.92
N GLY A 370 14.19 6.49 8.81
CA GLY A 370 15.04 5.36 8.43
C GLY A 370 14.40 4.47 7.37
N LEU A 371 13.12 4.14 7.49
CA LEU A 371 12.43 3.31 6.51
C LEU A 371 12.13 4.10 5.21
N ASN A 372 11.66 5.34 5.32
CA ASN A 372 11.38 6.19 4.16
C ASN A 372 12.62 6.45 3.30
N GLU A 373 13.79 6.69 3.92
CA GLU A 373 15.05 6.90 3.21
C GLU A 373 15.51 5.64 2.45
N ARG A 374 15.30 4.45 3.02
CA ARG A 374 15.61 3.19 2.34
C ARG A 374 14.69 2.93 1.15
N VAL A 375 13.39 3.19 1.30
CA VAL A 375 12.44 3.13 0.19
C VAL A 375 12.81 4.14 -0.89
N THR A 376 13.17 5.37 -0.53
CA THR A 376 13.64 6.38 -1.49
C THR A 376 14.87 5.90 -2.25
N ARG A 377 15.83 5.24 -1.55
CA ARG A 377 17.03 4.69 -2.19
C ARG A 377 16.67 3.59 -3.18
N ALA A 378 15.81 2.64 -2.80
CA ALA A 378 15.36 1.56 -3.67
C ALA A 378 14.67 2.09 -4.94
N LEU A 379 13.82 3.12 -4.80
CA LEU A 379 13.16 3.78 -5.93
C LEU A 379 14.13 4.57 -6.81
N ARG A 380 15.16 5.19 -6.23
CA ARG A 380 16.23 5.84 -6.99
C ARG A 380 17.07 4.82 -7.78
N ASP A 381 17.33 3.66 -7.21
CA ASP A 381 18.03 2.59 -7.90
C ASP A 381 17.18 2.03 -9.06
N LEU A 382 15.87 1.94 -8.90
CA LEU A 382 14.95 1.65 -10.00
C LEU A 382 15.05 2.73 -11.08
N GLU A 383 14.91 4.01 -10.73
CA GLU A 383 15.02 5.15 -11.66
C GLU A 383 16.33 5.10 -12.45
N ASN A 384 17.45 4.80 -11.80
CA ASN A 384 18.75 4.68 -12.46
C ASN A 384 18.84 3.47 -13.43
N ARG A 385 18.17 2.36 -13.09
CA ARG A 385 18.08 1.20 -14.02
C ARG A 385 17.24 1.53 -15.23
N GLU A 386 16.09 2.16 -15.06
CA GLU A 386 15.21 2.56 -16.16
C GLU A 386 15.88 3.58 -17.09
N ARG A 387 16.54 4.60 -16.54
CA ARG A 387 17.31 5.57 -17.36
C ARG A 387 18.42 4.91 -18.18
N ARG A 388 19.11 3.90 -17.61
CA ARG A 388 20.14 3.16 -18.39
C ARG A 388 19.51 2.35 -19.50
N ALA A 389 18.39 1.67 -19.23
CA ALA A 389 17.68 0.91 -20.24
C ALA A 389 17.14 1.80 -21.38
N LEU A 390 16.61 2.98 -21.07
CA LEU A 390 16.16 3.95 -22.10
C LEU A 390 17.32 4.45 -22.95
N LYS A 391 18.45 4.80 -22.34
CA LYS A 391 19.66 5.22 -23.09
C LYS A 391 20.18 4.14 -24.04
N SER A 392 20.08 2.86 -23.67
CA SER A 392 20.51 1.75 -24.57
C SER A 392 19.61 1.59 -25.79
N LEU A 393 18.38 2.08 -25.76
CA LEU A 393 17.48 2.13 -26.91
C LEU A 393 17.66 3.38 -27.80
N GLY A 394 18.54 4.30 -27.41
CA GLY A 394 18.73 5.57 -28.12
C GLY A 394 17.61 6.58 -27.91
N VAL A 395 16.88 6.45 -26.77
CA VAL A 395 15.74 7.30 -26.37
C VAL A 395 16.12 8.17 -25.18
#